data_91edd459db40dd40b9bc43e834f4909a
#
_entry.id   91edd459db40dd40b9bc43e834f4909a
#
_cell.length_a   1.000
_cell.length_b   1.000
_cell.length_c   1.000
_cell.angle_alpha   90.00
_cell.angle_beta   90.00
_cell.angle_gamma   90.00
#
_symmetry.space_group_name_H-M   'P 1'
#
loop_
_entity.id
_entity.type
_entity.pdbx_description
1 polymer ?
#
loop_
_entity_poly.entity_id
_entity_poly.type
_entity_poly.pdbx_seq_one_letter_code
_entity_poly.pdbx_strand_id
1 'polypeptide(L)'
;THCISSAASDVYKRQDIDTMLDSLIAPYENAVQLLCTIPGVDRNSAITVISEIGTDMTPFSNSKRLCCWAGLTPGNNESAGKKKSVRITRAGVYLKPALVQVAHAAVKSDKSPYYKQKYERIMKRRGKKRAIIAIARMILTAIYQMLSTGEAWNPTDLYKIDIPEPLKEKQKEKAIKQAKKLLIREGILSESQLAS
;
A
#
# COMPACT_ATOMS: atom_id res chain seq x y z
N THR A 1 32.74 -18.37 26.84
CA THR A 1 33.12 -16.92 26.91
C THR A 1 33.22 -16.26 25.54
N HIS A 2 33.59 -16.97 24.47
CA HIS A 2 33.71 -16.39 23.12
C HIS A 2 32.35 -15.94 22.50
N CYS A 3 31.27 -16.65 22.76
CA CYS A 3 29.94 -16.28 22.20
C CYS A 3 29.39 -14.94 22.72
N ILE A 4 29.64 -14.60 23.99
CA ILE A 4 29.15 -13.38 24.61
C ILE A 4 29.91 -12.16 24.07
N SER A 5 31.23 -12.32 23.82
CA SER A 5 32.08 -11.27 23.23
C SER A 5 31.66 -10.93 21.79
N SER A 6 31.28 -11.90 20.98
CA SER A 6 30.81 -11.68 19.60
C SER A 6 29.49 -10.96 19.57
N ALA A 7 28.52 -11.37 20.40
CA ALA A 7 27.22 -10.73 20.47
C ALA A 7 27.30 -9.27 20.96
N ALA A 8 28.15 -8.99 21.96
CA ALA A 8 28.38 -7.61 22.41
C ALA A 8 29.03 -6.75 21.31
N SER A 9 30.03 -7.29 20.60
CA SER A 9 30.68 -6.60 19.46
C SER A 9 29.66 -6.27 18.34
N ASP A 10 28.73 -7.18 18.08
CA ASP A 10 27.70 -6.96 17.04
C ASP A 10 26.67 -5.90 17.47
N VAL A 11 26.37 -5.81 18.77
CA VAL A 11 25.50 -4.74 19.32
C VAL A 11 26.16 -3.37 19.17
N TYR A 12 27.44 -3.22 19.53
CA TYR A 12 28.18 -1.97 19.38
C TYR A 12 28.27 -1.55 17.90
N LYS A 13 28.61 -2.45 16.99
CA LYS A 13 28.64 -2.17 15.56
C LYS A 13 27.30 -1.71 15.01
N ARG A 14 26.21 -2.30 15.52
CA ARG A 14 24.85 -1.88 15.12
C ARG A 14 24.55 -0.47 15.62
N GLN A 15 24.90 -0.14 16.87
CA GLN A 15 24.72 1.19 17.44
C GLN A 15 25.51 2.25 16.67
N ASP A 16 26.76 1.96 16.30
CA ASP A 16 27.58 2.86 15.49
C ASP A 16 26.96 3.11 14.11
N ILE A 17 26.44 2.06 13.46
CA ILE A 17 25.75 2.19 12.17
C ILE A 17 24.46 3.00 12.33
N ASP A 18 23.67 2.76 13.37
CA ASP A 18 22.45 3.51 13.64
C ASP A 18 22.76 5.01 13.89
N THR A 19 23.81 5.32 14.62
CA THR A 19 24.26 6.70 14.85
C THR A 19 24.70 7.38 13.56
N MET A 20 25.45 6.69 12.71
CA MET A 20 25.83 7.19 11.39
C MET A 20 24.62 7.41 10.50
N LEU A 21 23.68 6.49 10.50
CA LEU A 21 22.41 6.62 9.77
C LEU A 21 21.62 7.85 10.23
N ASP A 22 21.49 8.07 11.53
CA ASP A 22 20.78 9.22 12.09
C ASP A 22 21.42 10.55 11.66
N SER A 23 22.75 10.62 11.63
CA SER A 23 23.46 11.80 11.16
C SER A 23 23.24 12.08 9.67
N LEU A 24 23.21 11.05 8.83
CA LEU A 24 22.97 11.17 7.39
C LEU A 24 21.50 11.51 7.07
N ILE A 25 20.57 11.09 7.92
CA ILE A 25 19.12 11.28 7.71
C ILE A 25 18.63 12.60 8.27
N ALA A 26 19.38 13.23 9.21
CA ALA A 26 18.98 14.49 9.85
C ALA A 26 18.43 15.55 8.86
N PRO A 27 19.02 15.77 7.66
CA PRO A 27 18.48 16.72 6.69
C PRO A 27 17.13 16.30 6.08
N TYR A 28 16.79 15.01 6.14
CA TYR A 28 15.61 14.41 5.51
C TYR A 28 14.55 13.97 6.52
N GLU A 29 14.74 14.25 7.81
CA GLU A 29 13.86 13.79 8.89
C GLU A 29 12.41 14.22 8.67
N ASN A 30 12.16 15.43 8.16
CA ASN A 30 10.83 15.91 7.83
C ASN A 30 10.15 15.02 6.76
N ALA A 31 10.90 14.60 5.74
CA ALA A 31 10.39 13.71 4.71
C ALA A 31 10.15 12.29 5.27
N VAL A 32 11.02 11.81 6.15
CA VAL A 32 10.83 10.51 6.84
C VAL A 32 9.56 10.54 7.66
N GLN A 33 9.35 11.55 8.49
CA GLN A 33 8.14 11.70 9.31
C GLN A 33 6.89 11.82 8.44
N LEU A 34 6.97 12.56 7.34
CA LEU A 34 5.89 12.67 6.37
C LEU A 34 5.49 11.28 5.86
N LEU A 35 6.44 10.47 5.40
CA LEU A 35 6.16 9.11 4.89
C LEU A 35 5.64 8.15 5.98
N CYS A 36 6.04 8.33 7.24
CA CYS A 36 5.54 7.52 8.36
C CYS A 36 4.04 7.72 8.65
N THR A 37 3.42 8.75 8.08
CA THR A 37 1.95 8.91 8.15
C THR A 37 1.19 7.86 7.34
N ILE A 38 1.85 7.23 6.36
CA ILE A 38 1.25 6.15 5.56
C ILE A 38 1.12 4.89 6.42
N PRO A 39 -0.07 4.27 6.51
CA PRO A 39 -0.23 3.01 7.23
C PRO A 39 0.72 1.93 6.73
N GLY A 40 1.48 1.33 7.64
CA GLY A 40 2.44 0.26 7.34
C GLY A 40 3.84 0.73 6.93
N VAL A 41 4.08 2.04 6.84
CA VAL A 41 5.43 2.61 6.70
C VAL A 41 5.99 2.90 8.08
N ASP A 42 7.10 2.28 8.41
CA ASP A 42 7.92 2.59 9.58
C ASP A 42 9.13 3.44 9.18
N ARG A 43 9.86 3.95 10.18
CA ARG A 43 11.04 4.81 9.97
C ARG A 43 12.08 4.17 9.04
N ASN A 44 12.38 2.88 9.24
CA ASN A 44 13.37 2.18 8.45
C ASN A 44 12.93 2.00 6.99
N SER A 45 11.66 1.69 6.76
CA SER A 45 11.10 1.63 5.40
C SER A 45 11.08 2.99 4.73
N ALA A 46 10.76 4.07 5.45
CA ALA A 46 10.79 5.43 4.93
C ALA A 46 12.21 5.83 4.51
N ILE A 47 13.20 5.53 5.35
CA ILE A 47 14.63 5.75 5.06
C ILE A 47 15.05 4.99 3.80
N THR A 48 14.70 3.70 3.72
CA THR A 48 15.01 2.87 2.54
C THR A 48 14.38 3.44 1.27
N VAL A 49 13.15 3.93 1.35
CA VAL A 49 12.49 4.56 0.21
C VAL A 49 13.20 5.86 -0.19
N ILE A 50 13.49 6.74 0.77
CA ILE A 50 14.16 8.03 0.51
C ILE A 50 15.59 7.81 -0.03
N SER A 51 16.33 6.81 0.46
CA SER A 51 17.67 6.50 -0.04
C SER A 51 17.67 6.07 -1.51
N GLU A 52 16.57 5.46 -1.98
CA GLU A 52 16.45 4.99 -3.36
C GLU A 52 15.91 6.05 -4.33
N ILE A 53 14.92 6.85 -3.92
CA ILE A 53 14.24 7.79 -4.82
C ILE A 53 14.58 9.27 -4.55
N GLY A 54 15.22 9.56 -3.42
CA GLY A 54 15.42 10.94 -2.96
C GLY A 54 14.13 11.59 -2.45
N THR A 55 14.23 12.87 -2.10
CA THR A 55 13.08 13.70 -1.71
C THR A 55 12.62 14.60 -2.86
N ASP A 56 13.47 14.83 -3.86
CA ASP A 56 13.14 15.60 -5.05
C ASP A 56 12.47 14.71 -6.10
N MET A 57 11.25 15.06 -6.46
CA MET A 57 10.46 14.33 -7.46
C MET A 57 10.60 14.88 -8.88
N THR A 58 11.38 15.93 -9.08
CA THR A 58 11.60 16.54 -10.43
C THR A 58 12.17 15.56 -11.48
N PRO A 59 13.03 14.57 -11.13
CA PRO A 59 13.50 13.57 -12.10
C PRO A 59 12.37 12.69 -12.69
N PHE A 60 11.24 12.63 -12.01
CA PHE A 60 10.10 11.83 -12.44
C PHE A 60 8.95 12.73 -12.90
N SER A 61 8.66 12.74 -14.18
CA SER A 61 7.58 13.57 -14.74
C SER A 61 6.18 13.27 -14.18
N ASN A 62 5.99 12.09 -13.60
CA ASN A 62 4.76 11.71 -12.92
C ASN A 62 4.95 10.41 -12.11
N SER A 63 4.00 10.12 -11.21
CA SER A 63 4.01 8.90 -10.38
C SER A 63 4.02 7.60 -11.19
N LYS A 64 3.48 7.60 -12.41
CA LYS A 64 3.49 6.40 -13.27
C LYS A 64 4.91 6.06 -13.72
N ARG A 65 5.73 7.08 -14.04
CA ARG A 65 7.14 6.90 -14.39
C ARG A 65 7.96 6.36 -13.23
N LEU A 66 7.76 6.89 -12.03
CA LEU A 66 8.36 6.35 -10.81
C LEU A 66 7.96 4.89 -10.58
N CYS A 67 6.69 4.53 -10.73
CA CYS A 67 6.23 3.14 -10.61
C CYS A 67 6.84 2.21 -11.67
N CYS A 68 7.07 2.70 -12.89
CA CYS A 68 7.75 1.94 -13.94
C CYS A 68 9.22 1.72 -13.59
N TRP A 69 9.91 2.75 -13.13
CA TRP A 69 11.29 2.70 -12.69
C TRP A 69 11.47 1.73 -11.51
N ALA A 70 10.57 1.76 -10.54
CA ALA A 70 10.54 0.84 -9.40
C ALA A 70 10.16 -0.62 -9.76
N GLY A 71 9.80 -0.89 -11.02
CA GLY A 71 9.42 -2.23 -11.44
C GLY A 71 8.09 -2.73 -10.87
N LEU A 72 7.18 -1.83 -10.50
CA LEU A 72 5.84 -2.16 -9.99
C LEU A 72 4.76 -2.15 -11.09
N THR A 73 5.15 -1.98 -12.33
CA THR A 73 4.26 -2.02 -13.49
C THR A 73 4.51 -3.26 -14.34
N PRO A 74 3.49 -3.79 -15.03
CA PRO A 74 3.69 -4.84 -15.98
C PRO A 74 4.61 -4.38 -17.10
N GLY A 75 5.52 -5.24 -17.54
CA GLY A 75 6.30 -5.02 -18.76
C GLY A 75 5.40 -5.00 -19.98
N ASN A 76 5.74 -4.18 -20.97
CA ASN A 76 5.05 -4.18 -22.25
C ASN A 76 5.60 -5.33 -23.12
N ASN A 77 5.02 -6.52 -22.97
CA ASN A 77 5.37 -7.70 -23.75
C ASN A 77 4.18 -8.07 -24.65
N GLU A 78 3.99 -7.24 -25.66
CA GLU A 78 2.93 -7.39 -26.66
C GLU A 78 3.55 -7.43 -28.05
N SER A 79 3.13 -8.38 -28.86
CA SER A 79 3.54 -8.52 -30.27
C SER A 79 2.33 -8.87 -31.11
N ALA A 80 2.10 -8.14 -32.20
CA ALA A 80 0.97 -8.33 -33.13
C ALA A 80 -0.39 -8.33 -32.41
N GLY A 81 -0.61 -7.40 -31.45
CA GLY A 81 -1.84 -7.28 -30.67
C GLY A 81 -2.05 -8.38 -29.61
N LYS A 82 -1.12 -9.34 -29.49
CA LYS A 82 -1.21 -10.42 -28.48
C LYS A 82 -0.28 -10.16 -27.30
N LYS A 83 -0.84 -10.08 -26.10
CA LYS A 83 -0.07 -9.96 -24.85
C LYS A 83 0.57 -11.30 -24.49
N LYS A 84 1.90 -11.38 -24.57
CA LYS A 84 2.67 -12.58 -24.22
C LYS A 84 2.86 -12.73 -22.71
N SER A 85 3.00 -11.64 -21.97
CA SER A 85 3.21 -11.67 -20.51
C SER A 85 2.70 -10.40 -19.84
N VAL A 86 2.20 -10.56 -18.61
CA VAL A 86 1.80 -9.46 -17.68
C VAL A 86 2.73 -9.42 -16.46
N ARG A 87 3.92 -10.02 -16.55
CA ARG A 87 4.89 -9.99 -15.45
C ARG A 87 5.42 -8.58 -15.24
N ILE A 88 5.64 -8.22 -13.99
CA ILE A 88 6.33 -6.98 -13.62
C ILE A 88 7.80 -7.08 -14.01
N THR A 89 8.43 -5.93 -14.26
CA THR A 89 9.84 -5.86 -14.60
C THR A 89 10.73 -6.25 -13.43
N ARG A 90 12.01 -6.58 -13.69
CA ARG A 90 12.99 -6.90 -12.65
C ARG A 90 13.65 -5.65 -12.04
N ALA A 91 13.25 -4.45 -12.45
CA ALA A 91 13.76 -3.20 -11.87
C ALA A 91 13.46 -3.06 -10.36
N GLY A 92 14.12 -2.12 -9.71
CA GLY A 92 13.90 -1.79 -8.29
C GLY A 92 14.36 -2.90 -7.35
N VAL A 93 15.64 -3.26 -7.38
CA VAL A 93 16.21 -4.38 -6.61
C VAL A 93 16.01 -4.20 -5.11
N TYR A 94 16.18 -2.99 -4.58
CA TYR A 94 16.03 -2.67 -3.15
C TYR A 94 14.65 -2.06 -2.86
N LEU A 95 14.20 -1.09 -3.66
CA LEU A 95 12.94 -0.39 -3.45
C LEU A 95 11.71 -1.31 -3.52
N LYS A 96 11.67 -2.21 -4.51
CA LYS A 96 10.51 -3.08 -4.69
C LYS A 96 10.28 -4.06 -3.52
N PRO A 97 11.28 -4.78 -2.99
CA PRO A 97 11.10 -5.61 -1.79
C PRO A 97 10.64 -4.80 -0.58
N ALA A 98 11.22 -3.62 -0.34
CA ALA A 98 10.82 -2.73 0.75
C ALA A 98 9.35 -2.33 0.63
N LEU A 99 8.91 -1.88 -0.56
CA LEU A 99 7.51 -1.53 -0.80
C LEU A 99 6.55 -2.73 -0.70
N VAL A 100 6.99 -3.94 -1.02
CA VAL A 100 6.19 -5.15 -0.83
C VAL A 100 6.03 -5.46 0.65
N GLN A 101 7.07 -5.31 1.48
CA GLN A 101 6.98 -5.46 2.93
C GLN A 101 6.03 -4.42 3.54
N VAL A 102 6.18 -3.14 3.16
CA VAL A 102 5.28 -2.07 3.55
C VAL A 102 3.83 -2.39 3.14
N ALA A 103 3.60 -2.90 1.93
CA ALA A 103 2.27 -3.27 1.49
C ALA A 103 1.67 -4.40 2.33
N HIS A 104 2.46 -5.39 2.74
CA HIS A 104 2.00 -6.43 3.67
C HIS A 104 1.67 -5.86 5.05
N ALA A 105 2.47 -4.96 5.58
CA ALA A 105 2.21 -4.27 6.85
C ALA A 105 0.95 -3.40 6.76
N ALA A 106 0.80 -2.63 5.69
CA ALA A 106 -0.36 -1.77 5.45
C ALA A 106 -1.69 -2.54 5.37
N VAL A 107 -1.69 -3.71 4.73
CA VAL A 107 -2.87 -4.57 4.64
C VAL A 107 -3.26 -5.20 5.98
N LYS A 108 -2.27 -5.46 6.85
CA LYS A 108 -2.49 -6.02 8.19
C LYS A 108 -2.75 -4.96 9.26
N SER A 109 -2.50 -3.67 8.94
CA SER A 109 -2.65 -2.58 9.90
C SER A 109 -4.11 -2.36 10.27
N ASP A 110 -4.40 -2.37 11.56
CA ASP A 110 -5.73 -2.05 12.09
C ASP A 110 -5.97 -0.52 12.17
N LYS A 111 -4.91 0.29 12.07
CA LYS A 111 -5.00 1.76 12.13
C LYS A 111 -5.80 2.36 10.98
N SER A 112 -5.78 1.72 9.80
CA SER A 112 -6.56 2.17 8.65
C SER A 112 -7.00 0.99 7.79
N PRO A 113 -8.29 0.80 7.58
CA PRO A 113 -8.82 -0.28 6.75
C PRO A 113 -8.64 -0.04 5.23
N TYR A 114 -8.15 1.13 4.82
CA TYR A 114 -8.07 1.57 3.43
C TYR A 114 -7.35 0.56 2.52
N TYR A 115 -6.11 0.21 2.85
CA TYR A 115 -5.34 -0.73 2.04
C TYR A 115 -5.87 -2.16 2.14
N LYS A 116 -6.42 -2.55 3.29
CA LYS A 116 -7.06 -3.86 3.50
C LYS A 116 -8.26 -4.04 2.57
N GLN A 117 -9.17 -3.08 2.52
CA GLN A 117 -10.34 -3.13 1.64
C GLN A 117 -9.96 -3.16 0.15
N LYS A 118 -8.99 -2.31 -0.26
CA LYS A 118 -8.47 -2.32 -1.64
C LYS A 118 -7.82 -3.67 -1.98
N TYR A 119 -7.02 -4.22 -1.07
CA TYR A 119 -6.38 -5.52 -1.22
C TYR A 119 -7.40 -6.63 -1.40
N GLU A 120 -8.39 -6.75 -0.52
CA GLU A 120 -9.41 -7.79 -0.58
C GLU A 120 -10.20 -7.76 -1.90
N ARG A 121 -10.56 -6.54 -2.36
CA ARG A 121 -11.25 -6.36 -3.64
C ARG A 121 -10.41 -6.82 -4.83
N ILE A 122 -9.12 -6.51 -4.85
CA ILE A 122 -8.21 -6.92 -5.92
C ILE A 122 -7.90 -8.41 -5.81
N MET A 123 -7.70 -8.92 -4.60
CA MET A 123 -7.36 -10.32 -4.33
C MET A 123 -8.43 -11.29 -4.86
N LYS A 124 -9.70 -10.99 -4.65
CA LYS A 124 -10.83 -11.79 -5.16
C LYS A 124 -10.79 -11.98 -6.69
N ARG A 125 -10.28 -11.00 -7.43
CA ARG A 125 -10.25 -10.99 -8.90
C ARG A 125 -8.91 -11.42 -9.50
N ARG A 126 -7.79 -11.06 -8.86
CA ARG A 126 -6.45 -11.18 -9.44
C ARG A 126 -5.49 -12.08 -8.65
N GLY A 127 -5.90 -12.54 -7.47
CA GLY A 127 -5.10 -13.35 -6.55
C GLY A 127 -4.14 -12.54 -5.67
N LYS A 128 -3.67 -13.19 -4.59
CA LYS A 128 -2.91 -12.57 -3.49
C LYS A 128 -1.65 -11.83 -3.95
N LYS A 129 -0.79 -12.49 -4.76
CA LYS A 129 0.50 -11.92 -5.20
C LYS A 129 0.32 -10.64 -6.02
N ARG A 130 -0.65 -10.63 -6.96
CA ARG A 130 -0.93 -9.44 -7.79
C ARG A 130 -1.58 -8.32 -6.97
N ALA A 131 -2.40 -8.67 -5.99
CA ALA A 131 -3.02 -7.69 -5.09
C ALA A 131 -1.97 -6.94 -4.26
N ILE A 132 -0.99 -7.63 -3.66
CA ILE A 132 0.10 -6.98 -2.92
C ILE A 132 0.90 -6.03 -3.80
N ILE A 133 1.27 -6.44 -5.02
CA ILE A 133 1.98 -5.54 -5.95
C ILE A 133 1.14 -4.30 -6.30
N ALA A 134 -0.17 -4.46 -6.44
CA ALA A 134 -1.06 -3.32 -6.68
C ALA A 134 -1.10 -2.36 -5.48
N ILE A 135 -1.13 -2.87 -4.24
CA ILE A 135 -1.04 -2.05 -3.03
C ILE A 135 0.33 -1.35 -2.95
N ALA A 136 1.44 -2.06 -3.18
CA ALA A 136 2.78 -1.47 -3.21
C ALA A 136 2.87 -0.31 -4.22
N ARG A 137 2.29 -0.48 -5.41
CA ARG A 137 2.18 0.60 -6.42
C ARG A 137 1.34 1.77 -5.93
N MET A 138 0.22 1.53 -5.24
CA MET A 138 -0.61 2.60 -4.68
C MET A 138 0.15 3.39 -3.61
N ILE A 139 0.91 2.70 -2.75
CA ILE A 139 1.76 3.32 -1.72
C ILE A 139 2.83 4.20 -2.39
N LEU A 140 3.53 3.69 -3.42
CA LEU A 140 4.54 4.48 -4.13
C LEU A 140 3.93 5.70 -4.85
N THR A 141 2.70 5.58 -5.37
CA THR A 141 1.98 6.73 -5.95
C THR A 141 1.65 7.78 -4.87
N ALA A 142 1.25 7.35 -3.66
CA ALA A 142 1.02 8.24 -2.53
C ALA A 142 2.33 8.92 -2.10
N ILE A 143 3.42 8.19 -1.98
CA ILE A 143 4.77 8.72 -1.66
C ILE A 143 5.17 9.82 -2.65
N TYR A 144 5.01 9.56 -3.96
CA TYR A 144 5.29 10.57 -5.00
C TYR A 144 4.49 11.85 -4.77
N GLN A 145 3.18 11.73 -4.52
CA GLN A 145 2.30 12.87 -4.28
C GLN A 145 2.72 13.64 -3.02
N MET A 146 2.95 12.93 -1.92
CA MET A 146 3.33 13.52 -0.64
C MET A 146 4.67 14.27 -0.71
N LEU A 147 5.67 13.68 -1.38
CA LEU A 147 6.97 14.34 -1.58
C LEU A 147 6.88 15.54 -2.54
N SER A 148 5.93 15.52 -3.48
CA SER A 148 5.70 16.64 -4.41
C SER A 148 4.93 17.80 -3.79
N THR A 149 3.96 17.53 -2.88
CA THR A 149 3.08 18.54 -2.30
C THR A 149 3.47 18.92 -0.86
N GLY A 150 4.25 18.10 -0.18
CA GLY A 150 4.54 18.27 1.25
C GLY A 150 3.38 17.92 2.18
N GLU A 151 2.27 17.38 1.65
CA GLU A 151 1.07 17.06 2.43
C GLU A 151 1.15 15.65 3.04
N ALA A 152 0.67 15.51 4.29
CA ALA A 152 0.56 14.22 4.96
C ALA A 152 -0.42 13.29 4.24
N TRP A 153 -0.24 11.97 4.44
CA TRP A 153 -1.11 10.98 3.82
C TRP A 153 -2.58 11.19 4.21
N ASN A 154 -3.38 11.50 3.20
CA ASN A 154 -4.82 11.65 3.34
C ASN A 154 -5.52 10.96 2.16
N PRO A 155 -6.13 9.80 2.36
CA PRO A 155 -6.83 9.09 1.31
C PRO A 155 -8.19 9.72 1.03
N THR A 156 -8.20 10.76 0.20
CA THR A 156 -9.43 11.49 -0.19
C THR A 156 -10.44 10.61 -0.93
N ASP A 157 -10.00 9.49 -1.50
CA ASP A 157 -10.84 8.53 -2.23
C ASP A 157 -11.39 7.38 -1.35
N LEU A 158 -11.22 7.47 -0.01
CA LEU A 158 -11.79 6.48 0.92
C LEU A 158 -13.28 6.26 0.67
N TYR A 159 -14.00 7.31 0.29
CA TYR A 159 -15.43 7.31 0.10
C TYR A 159 -15.87 7.58 -1.36
N LYS A 160 -14.93 7.95 -2.25
CA LYS A 160 -15.19 8.14 -3.68
C LYS A 160 -14.88 6.86 -4.46
N ILE A 161 -15.58 5.79 -4.14
CA ILE A 161 -15.78 4.75 -5.13
C ILE A 161 -16.88 5.31 -6.03
N ASP A 162 -16.52 5.81 -7.20
CA ASP A 162 -17.48 6.03 -8.28
C ASP A 162 -18.06 4.69 -8.70
N ILE A 163 -18.97 4.20 -7.90
CA ILE A 163 -19.85 3.10 -8.26
C ILE A 163 -20.94 3.76 -9.05
N PRO A 164 -21.13 3.40 -10.33
CA PRO A 164 -22.25 3.89 -11.11
C PRO A 164 -23.55 3.76 -10.31
N GLU A 165 -24.40 4.80 -10.31
CA GLU A 165 -25.66 4.85 -9.55
C GLU A 165 -26.49 3.54 -9.65
N PRO A 166 -26.64 2.91 -10.84
CA PRO A 166 -27.39 1.65 -10.95
C PRO A 166 -26.75 0.48 -10.16
N LEU A 167 -25.42 0.53 -9.95
CA LEU A 167 -24.70 -0.48 -9.15
C LEU A 167 -24.82 -0.20 -7.65
N LYS A 168 -24.89 1.07 -7.25
CA LYS A 168 -25.15 1.45 -5.84
C LYS A 168 -26.56 1.01 -5.43
N GLU A 169 -27.56 1.23 -6.28
CA GLU A 169 -28.94 0.79 -6.02
C GLU A 169 -29.03 -0.71 -5.89
N LYS A 170 -28.46 -1.50 -6.82
CA LYS A 170 -28.42 -2.96 -6.73
C LYS A 170 -27.67 -3.48 -5.49
N GLN A 171 -26.64 -2.76 -5.02
CA GLN A 171 -25.95 -3.12 -3.77
C GLN A 171 -26.80 -2.79 -2.55
N LYS A 172 -27.51 -1.66 -2.54
CA LYS A 172 -28.47 -1.31 -1.48
C LYS A 172 -29.61 -2.32 -1.41
N GLU A 173 -30.21 -2.66 -2.54
CA GLU A 173 -31.28 -3.69 -2.60
C GLU A 173 -30.80 -5.05 -2.08
N LYS A 174 -29.59 -5.49 -2.47
CA LYS A 174 -29.01 -6.74 -1.95
C LYS A 174 -28.76 -6.66 -0.45
N ALA A 175 -28.25 -5.55 0.06
CA ALA A 175 -28.01 -5.35 1.49
C ALA A 175 -29.32 -5.34 2.28
N ILE A 176 -30.36 -4.66 1.78
CA ILE A 176 -31.69 -4.65 2.38
C ILE A 176 -32.28 -6.06 2.38
N LYS A 177 -32.19 -6.79 1.27
CA LYS A 177 -32.69 -8.17 1.16
C LYS A 177 -31.96 -9.12 2.11
N GLN A 178 -30.66 -8.95 2.29
CA GLN A 178 -29.87 -9.74 3.26
C GLN A 178 -30.22 -9.38 4.71
N ALA A 179 -30.39 -8.08 5.01
CA ALA A 179 -30.79 -7.62 6.34
C ALA A 179 -32.20 -8.13 6.71
N LYS A 180 -33.15 -8.04 5.78
CA LYS A 180 -34.52 -8.60 5.95
C LYS A 180 -34.48 -10.11 6.23
N LYS A 181 -33.66 -10.86 5.47
CA LYS A 181 -33.51 -12.31 5.64
C LYS A 181 -32.89 -12.69 6.99
N LEU A 182 -31.95 -11.87 7.48
CA LEU A 182 -31.36 -12.02 8.80
C LEU A 182 -32.38 -11.76 9.93
N LEU A 183 -33.15 -10.67 9.83
CA LEU A 183 -34.18 -10.32 10.81
C LEU A 183 -35.28 -11.36 10.93
N ILE A 184 -35.68 -11.98 9.81
CA ILE A 184 -36.61 -13.09 9.80
C ILE A 184 -36.01 -14.35 10.47
N ARG A 185 -34.73 -14.62 10.18
CA ARG A 185 -34.03 -15.79 10.74
C ARG A 185 -33.81 -15.67 12.25
N GLU A 186 -33.58 -14.46 12.75
CA GLU A 186 -33.43 -14.17 14.19
C GLU A 186 -34.77 -13.97 14.90
N GLY A 187 -35.92 -14.12 14.19
CA GLY A 187 -37.27 -14.06 14.77
C GLY A 187 -37.72 -12.65 15.20
N ILE A 188 -36.98 -11.61 14.77
CA ILE A 188 -37.25 -10.20 15.15
C ILE A 188 -38.39 -9.61 14.30
N LEU A 189 -38.57 -10.09 13.08
CA LEU A 189 -39.63 -9.66 12.16
C LEU A 189 -40.35 -10.86 11.54
N SER A 190 -41.68 -10.78 11.46
CA SER A 190 -42.50 -11.73 10.72
C SER A 190 -42.62 -11.36 9.24
N GLU A 191 -42.84 -12.36 8.36
CA GLU A 191 -42.98 -12.09 6.91
C GLU A 191 -44.14 -11.14 6.58
N SER A 192 -45.22 -11.12 7.42
CA SER A 192 -46.38 -10.25 7.26
C SER A 192 -46.09 -8.76 7.49
N GLN A 193 -45.05 -8.42 8.22
CA GLN A 193 -44.67 -7.00 8.51
C GLN A 193 -43.78 -6.36 7.45
N LEU A 194 -43.39 -7.11 6.43
CA LEU A 194 -42.54 -6.65 5.33
C LEU A 194 -43.28 -6.31 4.04
N ALA A 195 -44.60 -6.56 4.01
CA ALA A 195 -45.48 -6.39 2.84
C ALA A 195 -46.27 -5.06 2.86
N SER A 196 -46.13 -4.28 3.93
CA SER A 196 -46.66 -2.93 4.06
C SER A 196 -45.54 -1.90 3.94
#